data_a179b808138b2c5bc210aa7225911a30
#
_entry.id   a179b808138b2c5bc210aa7225911a30
#
_cell.length_a   1.000
_cell.length_b   1.000
_cell.length_c   1.000
_cell.angle_alpha   90.00
_cell.angle_beta   90.00
_cell.angle_gamma   90.00
#
_symmetry.space_group_name_H-M   'P 1'
#
loop_
_entity.id
_entity.type
_entity.pdbx_description
1 polymer ?
#
loop_
_entity_poly.entity_id
_entity_poly.type
_entity_poly.pdbx_seq_one_letter_code
_entity_poly.pdbx_strand_id
1 'polypeptide(L)'
;RQVRIVRGDVTRTPLADNTMDAVISQEALLHVPDKRAALAEAYRVLKKGGRLAFTDWIEYRRLTATDSDSLWRGIAAQTIQSFDSYDRMLRDVGYRIVSKKDLTAEWARILEQRFVMYRKLREETMVLGTPSGDAAFYRSYARLVALVQARTLGGARFTAEK
;
A
#
# COMPACT_ATOMS: atom_id res chain seq x y z
N ARG A 1 27.70 4.23 4.00
CA ARG A 1 26.50 4.33 3.13
C ARG A 1 25.80 5.64 3.46
N GLN A 2 25.56 6.48 2.49
CA GLN A 2 24.83 7.74 2.69
C GLN A 2 23.39 7.56 2.22
N VAL A 3 22.44 8.00 3.03
CA VAL A 3 21.02 8.12 2.66
C VAL A 3 20.78 9.56 2.20
N ARG A 4 20.16 9.74 1.05
CA ARG A 4 19.73 11.04 0.55
C ARG A 4 18.21 11.09 0.53
N ILE A 5 17.63 12.07 1.22
CA ILE A 5 16.19 12.32 1.20
C ILE A 5 15.91 13.38 0.14
N VAL A 6 14.97 13.08 -0.77
CA VAL A 6 14.55 13.98 -1.85
C VAL A 6 13.04 14.15 -1.77
N ARG A 7 12.57 15.40 -1.77
CA ARG A 7 11.15 15.71 -1.92
C ARG A 7 10.80 15.67 -3.42
N GLY A 8 9.75 14.94 -3.79
CA GLY A 8 9.33 14.84 -5.18
C GLY A 8 7.99 14.14 -5.33
N ASP A 9 7.50 14.09 -6.56
CA ASP A 9 6.33 13.32 -6.97
C ASP A 9 6.81 11.97 -7.49
N VAL A 10 6.23 10.87 -7.01
CA VAL A 10 6.59 9.51 -7.41
C VAL A 10 6.25 9.22 -8.89
N THR A 11 5.37 9.99 -9.48
CA THR A 11 5.02 9.89 -10.91
C THR A 11 5.99 10.68 -11.81
N ARG A 12 6.84 11.52 -11.20
CA ARG A 12 7.82 12.36 -11.90
C ARG A 12 8.98 12.74 -10.97
N THR A 13 9.87 11.81 -10.72
CA THR A 13 11.02 12.03 -9.84
C THR A 13 12.11 12.88 -10.54
N PRO A 14 12.97 13.60 -9.80
CA PRO A 14 14.10 14.32 -10.38
C PRO A 14 15.31 13.41 -10.68
N LEU A 15 15.08 12.08 -10.75
CA LEU A 15 16.14 11.11 -11.02
C LEU A 15 16.33 10.95 -12.53
N ALA A 16 17.58 10.74 -12.95
CA ALA A 16 17.89 10.48 -14.35
C ALA A 16 17.47 9.06 -14.78
N ASP A 17 17.27 8.87 -16.07
CA ASP A 17 16.95 7.59 -16.67
C ASP A 17 18.07 6.57 -16.41
N ASN A 18 17.68 5.31 -16.17
CA ASN A 18 18.62 4.19 -16.08
C ASN A 18 19.73 4.37 -15.04
N THR A 19 19.42 4.96 -13.88
CA THR A 19 20.41 5.21 -12.81
C THR A 19 20.25 4.31 -11.60
N MET A 20 19.06 3.73 -11.38
CA MET A 20 18.76 2.94 -10.20
C MET A 20 18.90 1.44 -10.46
N ASP A 21 19.55 0.72 -9.55
CA ASP A 21 19.64 -0.74 -9.60
C ASP A 21 18.36 -1.40 -9.08
N ALA A 22 17.67 -0.74 -8.14
CA ALA A 22 16.39 -1.20 -7.59
C ALA A 22 15.50 -0.03 -7.18
N VAL A 23 14.19 -0.25 -7.28
CA VAL A 23 13.14 0.60 -6.70
C VAL A 23 12.31 -0.25 -5.75
N ILE A 24 12.08 0.25 -4.54
CA ILE A 24 11.31 -0.44 -3.52
C ILE A 24 10.20 0.49 -3.03
N SER A 25 8.97 -0.05 -2.89
CA SER A 25 7.84 0.66 -2.32
C SER A 25 7.10 -0.25 -1.33
N GLN A 26 6.75 0.27 -0.17
CA GLN A 26 6.01 -0.49 0.83
C GLN A 26 4.76 0.28 1.23
N GLU A 27 3.59 -0.26 0.84
CA GLU A 27 2.26 0.26 1.19
C GLU A 27 2.12 1.77 0.95
N ALA A 28 2.73 2.28 -0.12
CA ALA A 28 2.72 3.69 -0.47
C ALA A 28 1.91 3.98 -1.75
N LEU A 29 1.77 3.00 -2.64
CA LEU A 29 1.06 3.20 -3.90
C LEU A 29 -0.45 3.43 -3.67
N LEU A 30 -1.03 2.94 -2.57
CA LEU A 30 -2.44 3.24 -2.23
C LEU A 30 -2.72 4.76 -2.15
N HIS A 31 -1.70 5.58 -1.86
CA HIS A 31 -1.81 7.04 -1.80
C HIS A 31 -1.65 7.73 -3.16
N VAL A 32 -1.29 6.97 -4.20
CA VAL A 32 -1.01 7.52 -5.53
C VAL A 32 -2.22 7.33 -6.44
N PRO A 33 -2.86 8.41 -6.92
CA PRO A 33 -4.00 8.30 -7.83
C PRO A 33 -3.66 7.57 -9.13
N ASP A 34 -2.60 7.98 -9.79
CA ASP A 34 -2.10 7.35 -11.03
C ASP A 34 -0.96 6.39 -10.75
N LYS A 35 -1.31 5.15 -10.40
CA LYS A 35 -0.35 4.08 -10.14
C LYS A 35 0.43 3.67 -11.39
N ARG A 36 -0.20 3.75 -12.56
CA ARG A 36 0.45 3.42 -13.82
C ARG A 36 1.58 4.40 -14.12
N ALA A 37 1.37 5.70 -13.91
CA ALA A 37 2.41 6.71 -14.03
C ALA A 37 3.57 6.48 -13.03
N ALA A 38 3.27 6.13 -11.77
CA ALA A 38 4.30 5.81 -10.78
C ALA A 38 5.13 4.57 -11.17
N LEU A 39 4.48 3.52 -11.68
CA LEU A 39 5.17 2.32 -12.16
C LEU A 39 6.00 2.60 -13.41
N ALA A 40 5.51 3.45 -14.33
CA ALA A 40 6.25 3.89 -15.52
C ALA A 40 7.47 4.75 -15.13
N GLU A 41 7.33 5.62 -14.15
CA GLU A 41 8.44 6.42 -13.63
C GLU A 41 9.51 5.53 -12.96
N ALA A 42 9.09 4.56 -12.15
CA ALA A 42 10.00 3.56 -11.58
C ALA A 42 10.73 2.77 -12.68
N TYR A 43 10.03 2.42 -13.76
CA TYR A 43 10.64 1.77 -14.93
C TYR A 43 11.67 2.68 -15.61
N ARG A 44 11.35 3.96 -15.80
CA ARG A 44 12.25 4.93 -16.43
C ARG A 44 13.59 5.02 -15.70
N VAL A 45 13.55 5.16 -14.37
CA VAL A 45 14.77 5.35 -13.55
C VAL A 45 15.57 4.07 -13.35
N LEU A 46 14.95 2.89 -13.46
CA LEU A 46 15.66 1.61 -13.36
C LEU A 46 16.60 1.39 -14.54
N LYS A 47 17.79 0.88 -14.25
CA LYS A 47 18.71 0.34 -15.25
C LYS A 47 18.12 -0.89 -15.93
N LYS A 48 18.59 -1.25 -17.10
CA LYS A 48 18.29 -2.54 -17.74
C LYS A 48 18.70 -3.68 -16.80
N GLY A 49 17.80 -4.62 -16.54
CA GLY A 49 17.96 -5.68 -15.52
C GLY A 49 17.75 -5.21 -14.07
N GLY A 50 17.44 -3.92 -13.85
CA GLY A 50 17.10 -3.39 -12.54
C GLY A 50 15.74 -3.89 -12.05
N ARG A 51 15.54 -3.91 -10.73
CA ARG A 51 14.39 -4.57 -10.10
C ARG A 51 13.46 -3.60 -9.41
N LEU A 52 12.16 -3.78 -9.63
CA LEU A 52 11.09 -3.20 -8.84
C LEU A 52 10.57 -4.25 -7.85
N ALA A 53 10.42 -3.86 -6.58
CA ALA A 53 9.72 -4.66 -5.58
C ALA A 53 8.77 -3.77 -4.78
N PHE A 54 7.51 -4.18 -4.65
CA PHE A 54 6.59 -3.43 -3.80
C PHE A 54 5.55 -4.33 -3.12
N THR A 55 5.06 -3.87 -1.97
CA THR A 55 3.84 -4.35 -1.35
C THR A 55 2.80 -3.26 -1.40
N ASP A 56 1.55 -3.64 -1.64
CA ASP A 56 0.43 -2.70 -1.59
C ASP A 56 -0.88 -3.41 -1.26
N TRP A 57 -1.88 -2.61 -0.92
CA TRP A 57 -3.25 -3.05 -0.70
C TRP A 57 -3.90 -3.44 -2.03
N ILE A 58 -4.67 -4.51 -1.99
CA ILE A 58 -5.46 -4.99 -3.14
C ILE A 58 -6.92 -5.16 -2.75
N GLU A 59 -7.82 -4.98 -3.73
CA GLU A 59 -9.23 -5.35 -3.60
C GLU A 59 -9.52 -6.67 -4.32
N TYR A 60 -10.28 -7.54 -3.70
CA TYR A 60 -10.87 -8.73 -4.32
C TYR A 60 -12.28 -8.47 -4.83
N ARG A 61 -12.95 -7.54 -4.18
CA ARG A 61 -14.29 -7.08 -4.54
C ARG A 61 -14.30 -5.56 -4.47
N ARG A 62 -15.09 -4.96 -5.35
CA ARG A 62 -15.25 -3.51 -5.37
C ARG A 62 -15.75 -3.03 -4.01
N LEU A 63 -15.07 -2.05 -3.47
CA LEU A 63 -15.47 -1.38 -2.24
C LEU A 63 -16.77 -0.60 -2.43
N THR A 64 -17.59 -0.57 -1.40
CA THR A 64 -18.74 0.36 -1.35
C THR A 64 -18.23 1.80 -1.24
N ALA A 65 -19.07 2.77 -1.60
CA ALA A 65 -18.74 4.19 -1.41
C ALA A 65 -18.41 4.51 0.06
N THR A 66 -19.16 3.93 0.99
CA THR A 66 -18.95 4.09 2.44
C THR A 66 -17.59 3.52 2.88
N ASP A 67 -17.19 2.35 2.36
CA ASP A 67 -15.91 1.74 2.69
C ASP A 67 -14.76 2.57 2.12
N SER A 68 -14.89 3.02 0.88
CA SER A 68 -13.89 3.89 0.23
C SER A 68 -13.69 5.19 1.01
N ASP A 69 -14.78 5.86 1.44
CA ASP A 69 -14.71 7.07 2.26
C ASP A 69 -14.07 6.80 3.63
N SER A 70 -14.41 5.68 4.28
CA SER A 70 -13.81 5.27 5.55
C SER A 70 -12.30 5.03 5.42
N LEU A 71 -11.86 4.36 4.36
CA LEU A 71 -10.44 4.11 4.11
C LEU A 71 -9.69 5.40 3.73
N TRP A 72 -10.33 6.29 2.95
CA TRP A 72 -9.78 7.60 2.67
C TRP A 72 -9.52 8.40 3.96
N ARG A 73 -10.51 8.49 4.84
CA ARG A 73 -10.38 9.23 6.11
C ARG A 73 -9.43 8.58 7.11
N GLY A 74 -9.36 7.24 7.12
CA GLY A 74 -8.57 6.50 8.11
C GLY A 74 -7.12 6.31 7.73
N ILE A 75 -6.85 5.97 6.48
CA ILE A 75 -5.51 5.61 5.99
C ILE A 75 -5.11 6.36 4.71
N ALA A 76 -5.86 7.39 4.34
CA ALA A 76 -5.65 8.21 3.14
C ALA A 76 -5.52 7.39 1.83
N ALA A 77 -6.25 6.27 1.75
CA ALA A 77 -6.26 5.44 0.54
C ALA A 77 -6.99 6.16 -0.59
N GLN A 78 -6.26 6.61 -1.60
CA GLN A 78 -6.79 7.28 -2.79
C GLN A 78 -7.49 6.30 -3.71
N THR A 79 -6.78 5.23 -4.04
CA THR A 79 -7.27 4.16 -4.91
C THR A 79 -6.66 2.84 -4.47
N ILE A 80 -7.45 1.77 -4.55
CA ILE A 80 -6.99 0.41 -4.33
C ILE A 80 -7.24 -0.36 -5.62
N GLN A 81 -6.27 -1.16 -6.05
CA GLN A 81 -6.33 -1.92 -7.29
C GLN A 81 -6.50 -3.42 -7.00
N SER A 82 -7.06 -4.16 -7.95
CA SER A 82 -7.05 -5.61 -7.87
C SER A 82 -5.65 -6.18 -8.16
N PHE A 83 -5.43 -7.42 -7.74
CA PHE A 83 -4.21 -8.16 -8.02
C PHE A 83 -3.93 -8.22 -9.53
N ASP A 84 -4.96 -8.50 -10.34
CA ASP A 84 -4.85 -8.58 -11.79
C ASP A 84 -4.65 -7.20 -12.45
N SER A 85 -5.16 -6.15 -11.85
CA SER A 85 -4.93 -4.79 -12.34
C SER A 85 -3.45 -4.39 -12.22
N TYR A 86 -2.81 -4.73 -11.09
CA TYR A 86 -1.37 -4.54 -10.93
C TYR A 86 -0.55 -5.39 -11.92
N ASP A 87 -0.94 -6.66 -12.14
CA ASP A 87 -0.27 -7.53 -13.11
C ASP A 87 -0.31 -6.94 -14.51
N ARG A 88 -1.48 -6.46 -14.94
CA ARG A 88 -1.64 -5.79 -16.25
C ARG A 88 -0.82 -4.51 -16.34
N MET A 89 -0.91 -3.61 -15.35
CA MET A 89 -0.16 -2.36 -15.37
C MET A 89 1.35 -2.59 -15.47
N LEU A 90 1.88 -3.57 -14.75
CA LEU A 90 3.30 -3.92 -14.82
C LEU A 90 3.70 -4.37 -16.23
N ARG A 91 2.92 -5.27 -16.85
CA ARG A 91 3.19 -5.74 -18.21
C ARG A 91 3.06 -4.63 -19.25
N ASP A 92 2.02 -3.78 -19.13
CA ASP A 92 1.77 -2.67 -20.05
C ASP A 92 2.89 -1.62 -20.00
N VAL A 93 3.53 -1.45 -18.85
CA VAL A 93 4.71 -0.58 -18.69
C VAL A 93 5.98 -1.20 -19.30
N GLY A 94 6.03 -2.53 -19.41
CA GLY A 94 7.16 -3.25 -20.00
C GLY A 94 7.95 -4.13 -19.02
N TYR A 95 7.46 -4.26 -17.77
CA TYR A 95 8.13 -5.12 -16.79
C TYR A 95 7.95 -6.61 -17.10
N ARG A 96 9.01 -7.38 -16.86
CA ARG A 96 8.95 -8.83 -16.72
C ARG A 96 8.66 -9.17 -15.24
N ILE A 97 7.51 -9.75 -14.97
CA ILE A 97 7.14 -10.14 -13.60
C ILE A 97 7.99 -11.33 -13.18
N VAL A 98 8.72 -11.18 -12.06
CA VAL A 98 9.57 -12.22 -11.46
C VAL A 98 8.78 -13.04 -10.44
N SER A 99 8.03 -12.38 -9.58
CA SER A 99 7.14 -13.04 -8.63
C SER A 99 5.96 -12.14 -8.24
N LYS A 100 4.88 -12.79 -7.86
CA LYS A 100 3.72 -12.15 -7.24
C LYS A 100 3.19 -13.05 -6.13
N LYS A 101 2.89 -12.47 -4.98
CA LYS A 101 2.42 -13.20 -3.80
C LYS A 101 1.23 -12.49 -3.17
N ASP A 102 0.16 -13.23 -2.94
CA ASP A 102 -0.94 -12.82 -2.07
C ASP A 102 -0.48 -12.88 -0.61
N LEU A 103 -0.57 -11.78 0.09
CA LEU A 103 -0.18 -11.63 1.50
C LEU A 103 -1.39 -11.51 2.43
N THR A 104 -2.60 -11.69 1.91
CA THR A 104 -3.84 -11.37 2.62
C THR A 104 -4.00 -12.15 3.92
N ALA A 105 -3.71 -13.45 3.92
CA ALA A 105 -3.80 -14.27 5.12
C ALA A 105 -2.79 -13.84 6.21
N GLU A 106 -1.58 -13.48 5.78
CA GLU A 106 -0.52 -12.98 6.65
C GLU A 106 -0.89 -11.61 7.24
N TRP A 107 -1.39 -10.71 6.41
CA TRP A 107 -1.84 -9.39 6.83
C TRP A 107 -3.07 -9.44 7.73
N ALA A 108 -4.04 -10.30 7.46
CA ALA A 108 -5.21 -10.48 8.32
C ALA A 108 -4.79 -10.80 9.76
N ARG A 109 -3.86 -11.75 9.93
CA ARG A 109 -3.34 -12.12 11.25
C ARG A 109 -2.60 -10.96 11.94
N ILE A 110 -1.74 -10.25 11.20
CA ILE A 110 -0.96 -9.12 11.75
C ILE A 110 -1.90 -7.97 12.15
N LEU A 111 -2.87 -7.65 11.30
CA LEU A 111 -3.83 -6.57 11.58
C LEU A 111 -4.71 -6.88 12.78
N GLU A 112 -5.17 -8.11 12.92
CA GLU A 112 -5.93 -8.55 14.08
C GLU A 112 -5.13 -8.40 15.38
N GLN A 113 -3.90 -8.88 15.39
CA GLN A 113 -3.00 -8.73 16.55
C GLN A 113 -2.77 -7.25 16.91
N ARG A 114 -2.50 -6.43 15.92
CA ARG A 114 -2.33 -4.98 16.11
C ARG A 114 -3.61 -4.32 16.61
N PHE A 115 -4.76 -4.73 16.12
CA PHE A 115 -6.04 -4.19 16.53
C PHE A 115 -6.36 -4.53 17.99
N VAL A 116 -6.09 -5.76 18.43
CA VAL A 116 -6.24 -6.18 19.82
C VAL A 116 -5.33 -5.35 20.74
N MET A 117 -4.06 -5.19 20.35
CA MET A 117 -3.10 -4.36 21.09
C MET A 117 -3.56 -2.90 21.17
N TYR A 118 -4.00 -2.33 20.04
CA TYR A 118 -4.47 -0.95 19.99
C TYR A 118 -5.73 -0.73 20.84
N ARG A 119 -6.66 -1.68 20.83
CA ARG A 119 -7.86 -1.62 21.70
C ARG A 119 -7.48 -1.60 23.15
N LYS A 120 -6.57 -2.48 23.59
CA LYS A 120 -6.09 -2.52 24.97
C LYS A 120 -5.44 -1.19 25.39
N LEU A 121 -4.53 -0.66 24.57
CA LEU A 121 -3.88 0.62 24.82
C LEU A 121 -4.90 1.76 24.91
N ARG A 122 -5.91 1.76 24.06
CA ARG A 122 -6.97 2.75 24.06
C ARG A 122 -7.81 2.69 25.36
N GLU A 123 -8.16 1.50 25.82
CA GLU A 123 -8.88 1.30 27.08
C GLU A 123 -8.07 1.82 28.27
N GLU A 124 -6.79 1.51 28.34
CA GLU A 124 -5.87 2.02 29.38
C GLU A 124 -5.77 3.56 29.35
N THR A 125 -5.67 4.17 28.18
CA THR A 125 -5.59 5.62 28.01
C THR A 125 -6.89 6.31 28.41
N MET A 126 -8.04 5.72 28.13
CA MET A 126 -9.34 6.26 28.56
C MET A 126 -9.53 6.21 30.09
N VAL A 127 -9.05 5.15 30.74
CA VAL A 127 -9.06 5.06 32.21
C VAL A 127 -8.25 6.17 32.87
N LEU A 128 -7.18 6.60 32.24
CA LEU A 128 -6.33 7.73 32.69
C LEU A 128 -6.95 9.11 32.41
N GLY A 129 -8.20 9.17 31.90
CA GLY A 129 -8.91 10.42 31.64
C GLY A 129 -8.40 11.23 30.46
N THR A 130 -7.54 10.67 29.63
CA THR A 130 -7.06 11.32 28.40
C THR A 130 -8.11 11.15 27.30
N PRO A 131 -8.70 12.24 26.74
CA PRO A 131 -9.66 12.12 25.64
C PRO A 131 -8.99 11.44 24.48
N SER A 132 -9.52 10.31 23.99
CA SER A 132 -9.03 9.71 22.77
C SER A 132 -9.53 10.54 21.58
N GLY A 133 -8.68 11.45 21.06
CA GLY A 133 -8.91 12.14 19.79
C GLY A 133 -8.91 11.20 18.59
N ASP A 134 -8.80 9.90 18.82
CA ASP A 134 -8.60 8.83 17.84
C ASP A 134 -9.87 8.05 17.44
N ALA A 135 -11.04 8.44 17.95
CA ALA A 135 -12.28 7.67 17.74
C ALA A 135 -12.61 7.45 16.25
N ALA A 136 -12.30 8.41 15.40
CA ALA A 136 -12.49 8.28 13.95
C ALA A 136 -11.48 7.28 13.35
N PHE A 137 -10.22 7.38 13.71
CA PHE A 137 -9.17 6.44 13.31
C PHE A 137 -9.48 5.03 13.79
N TYR A 138 -9.89 4.87 15.05
CA TYR A 138 -10.26 3.56 15.59
C TYR A 138 -11.38 2.89 14.78
N ARG A 139 -12.45 3.61 14.45
CA ARG A 139 -13.54 3.08 13.61
C ARG A 139 -13.06 2.69 12.22
N SER A 140 -12.26 3.53 11.58
CA SER A 140 -11.70 3.24 10.25
C SER A 140 -10.76 2.04 10.28
N TYR A 141 -9.94 1.92 11.32
CA TYR A 141 -9.05 0.77 11.49
C TYR A 141 -9.82 -0.53 11.75
N ALA A 142 -10.84 -0.49 12.61
CA ALA A 142 -11.74 -1.63 12.85
C ALA A 142 -12.41 -2.08 11.54
N ARG A 143 -12.86 -1.12 10.70
CA ARG A 143 -13.45 -1.42 9.40
C ARG A 143 -12.43 -2.03 8.45
N LEU A 144 -11.22 -1.51 8.41
CA LEU A 144 -10.12 -2.07 7.62
C LEU A 144 -9.87 -3.54 7.97
N VAL A 145 -9.74 -3.85 9.27
CA VAL A 145 -9.55 -5.23 9.75
C VAL A 145 -10.69 -6.14 9.29
N ALA A 146 -11.94 -5.69 9.44
CA ALA A 146 -13.12 -6.44 9.02
C ALA A 146 -13.14 -6.70 7.50
N LEU A 147 -12.74 -5.71 6.68
CA LEU A 147 -12.67 -5.86 5.22
C LEU A 147 -11.60 -6.88 4.80
N VAL A 148 -10.47 -6.93 5.52
CA VAL A 148 -9.42 -7.92 5.24
C VAL A 148 -9.83 -9.33 5.69
N GLN A 149 -10.45 -9.46 6.85
CA GLN A 149 -11.00 -10.74 7.34
C GLN A 149 -12.08 -11.28 6.39
N ALA A 150 -12.92 -10.41 5.83
CA ALA A 150 -13.93 -10.77 4.84
C ALA A 150 -13.37 -11.02 3.42
N ARG A 151 -12.05 -10.90 3.22
CA ARG A 151 -11.41 -10.95 1.89
C ARG A 151 -12.05 -9.98 0.87
N THR A 152 -12.51 -8.85 1.32
CA THR A 152 -12.88 -7.73 0.44
C THR A 152 -11.62 -6.97 0.06
N LEU A 153 -10.73 -6.76 1.03
CA LEU A 153 -9.38 -6.24 0.84
C LEU A 153 -8.32 -7.29 1.19
N GLY A 154 -7.12 -7.05 0.76
CA GLY A 154 -5.95 -7.83 1.13
C GLY A 154 -4.66 -7.10 0.83
N GLY A 155 -3.57 -7.84 0.90
CA GLY A 155 -2.24 -7.37 0.58
C GLY A 155 -1.58 -8.22 -0.51
N ALA A 156 -0.75 -7.58 -1.32
CA ALA A 156 0.04 -8.27 -2.32
C ALA A 156 1.48 -7.78 -2.35
N ARG A 157 2.38 -8.66 -2.79
CA ARG A 157 3.76 -8.32 -3.12
C ARG A 157 4.02 -8.66 -4.57
N PHE A 158 4.64 -7.72 -5.26
CA PHE A 158 5.11 -7.87 -6.63
C PHE A 158 6.62 -7.64 -6.70
N THR A 159 7.29 -8.46 -7.49
CA THR A 159 8.68 -8.25 -7.89
C THR A 159 8.76 -8.37 -9.39
N ALA A 160 9.35 -7.38 -10.03
CA ALA A 160 9.45 -7.29 -11.48
C ALA A 160 10.84 -6.76 -11.89
N GLU A 161 11.22 -6.99 -13.12
CA GLU A 161 12.51 -6.60 -13.71
C GLU A 161 12.27 -5.80 -14.98
N LYS A 162 13.08 -4.75 -15.18
CA LYS A 162 13.14 -3.96 -16.41
C LYS A 162 13.90 -4.66 -17.50
#